data_cbeade57d6155bcec1790f8b4fad21ee
#
_entry.id   cbeade57d6155bcec1790f8b4fad21ee
#
_cell.length_a   1.000
_cell.length_b   1.000
_cell.length_c   1.000
_cell.angle_alpha   90.00
_cell.angle_beta   90.00
_cell.angle_gamma   90.00
#
_symmetry.space_group_name_H-M   'P 1'
#
loop_
_entity.id
_entity.type
_entity.pdbx_description
1 polymer ?
#
loop_
_entity_poly.entity_id
_entity_poly.type
_entity_poly.pdbx_seq_one_letter_code
_entity_poly.pdbx_strand_id
1 'polypeptide(L)'
;MPKTCVIGETDPFIARLLRRFAEESGLHAVRAQVGQDVLELARQVRPEVVILEAELPGEMRGWEAVQALRADQDLCKIPVIVCSWLQEAEARRLVGDSPGYLQKPELHYDDFVKALRQVGVKVGHRLVSHEGVGDDDPLD
;
A
#
# COMPACT_ATOMS: atom_id res chain seq x y z
N MET A 1 -19.94 -0.19 -3.37
CA MET A 1 -18.78 0.58 -2.89
C MET A 1 -17.51 -0.01 -3.46
N PRO A 2 -16.68 0.81 -4.09
CA PRO A 2 -15.39 0.30 -4.57
C PRO A 2 -14.50 -0.08 -3.42
N LYS A 3 -13.73 -1.14 -3.60
CA LYS A 3 -12.72 -1.54 -2.64
C LYS A 3 -11.52 -0.63 -2.81
N THR A 4 -10.88 -0.28 -1.72
CA THR A 4 -9.79 0.69 -1.71
C THR A 4 -8.48 0.10 -1.22
N CYS A 5 -7.41 0.79 -1.56
CA CYS A 5 -6.05 0.49 -1.15
C CYS A 5 -5.38 1.81 -0.77
N VAL A 6 -4.71 1.84 0.37
CA VAL A 6 -3.89 2.99 0.75
C VAL A 6 -2.45 2.70 0.36
N ILE A 7 -1.83 3.62 -0.37
CA ILE A 7 -0.45 3.50 -0.81
C ILE A 7 0.37 4.60 -0.14
N GLY A 8 1.31 4.21 0.71
CA GLY A 8 2.25 5.13 1.37
C GLY A 8 3.57 5.15 0.62
N GLU A 9 3.78 6.18 -0.19
CA GLU A 9 4.95 6.27 -1.06
C GLU A 9 5.24 7.71 -1.45
N THR A 10 6.51 8.12 -1.34
CA THR A 10 6.92 9.48 -1.72
C THR A 10 7.35 9.57 -3.18
N ASP A 11 7.92 8.50 -3.73
CA ASP A 11 8.37 8.49 -5.13
C ASP A 11 7.15 8.43 -6.04
N PRO A 12 6.91 9.47 -6.85
CA PRO A 12 5.71 9.49 -7.71
C PRO A 12 5.71 8.38 -8.75
N PHE A 13 6.88 7.95 -9.23
CA PHE A 13 6.96 6.88 -10.20
C PHE A 13 6.52 5.55 -9.58
N ILE A 14 7.03 5.23 -8.40
CA ILE A 14 6.67 3.99 -7.70
C ILE A 14 5.19 4.04 -7.28
N ALA A 15 4.73 5.18 -6.78
CA ALA A 15 3.34 5.34 -6.40
C ALA A 15 2.39 5.09 -7.57
N ARG A 16 2.74 5.62 -8.74
CA ARG A 16 1.93 5.41 -9.94
C ARG A 16 1.92 3.94 -10.36
N LEU A 17 3.07 3.29 -10.28
CA LEU A 17 3.16 1.86 -10.62
C LEU A 17 2.28 1.03 -9.69
N LEU A 18 2.39 1.26 -8.39
CA LEU A 18 1.57 0.54 -7.41
C LEU A 18 0.09 0.82 -7.61
N ARG A 19 -0.26 2.05 -7.96
CA ARG A 19 -1.64 2.39 -8.27
C ARG A 19 -2.16 1.60 -9.45
N ARG A 20 -1.36 1.48 -10.52
CA ARG A 20 -1.76 0.68 -11.68
C ARG A 20 -1.99 -0.77 -11.29
N PHE A 21 -1.10 -1.32 -10.50
CA PHE A 21 -1.25 -2.70 -10.03
C PHE A 21 -2.53 -2.85 -9.19
N ALA A 22 -2.81 -1.88 -8.33
CA ALA A 22 -4.03 -1.90 -7.52
C ALA A 22 -5.27 -1.88 -8.39
N GLU A 23 -5.30 -0.98 -9.39
CA GLU A 23 -6.45 -0.86 -10.30
C GLU A 23 -6.64 -2.12 -11.14
N GLU A 24 -5.56 -2.72 -11.61
CA GLU A 24 -5.64 -4.01 -12.32
C GLU A 24 -6.21 -5.11 -11.43
N SER A 25 -6.05 -4.97 -10.12
CA SER A 25 -6.54 -5.94 -9.14
C SER A 25 -7.93 -5.60 -8.61
N GLY A 26 -8.56 -4.55 -9.14
CA GLY A 26 -9.90 -4.14 -8.74
C GLY A 26 -9.94 -3.21 -7.53
N LEU A 27 -8.82 -2.59 -7.16
CA LEU A 27 -8.73 -1.71 -6.00
C LEU A 27 -8.54 -0.26 -6.43
N HIS A 28 -9.30 0.63 -5.81
CA HIS A 28 -9.11 2.07 -5.99
C HIS A 28 -8.04 2.54 -5.00
N ALA A 29 -6.99 3.16 -5.52
CA ALA A 29 -5.86 3.58 -4.70
C ALA A 29 -5.98 5.02 -4.23
N VAL A 30 -5.65 5.25 -2.97
CA VAL A 30 -5.45 6.59 -2.41
C VAL A 30 -4.03 6.65 -1.85
N ARG A 31 -3.39 7.79 -2.00
CA ARG A 31 -1.96 7.93 -1.68
C ARG A 31 -1.72 8.76 -0.43
N ALA A 32 -0.79 8.30 0.39
CA ALA A 32 -0.20 9.05 1.49
C ALA A 32 1.28 9.26 1.21
N GLN A 33 1.83 10.41 1.58
CA GLN A 33 3.24 10.71 1.39
C GLN A 33 4.03 10.71 2.68
N VAL A 34 3.34 10.64 3.82
CA VAL A 34 3.97 10.56 5.14
C VAL A 34 3.24 9.53 5.98
N GLY A 35 3.92 9.01 7.00
CA GLY A 35 3.38 7.91 7.80
C GLY A 35 2.08 8.24 8.53
N GLN A 36 1.96 9.42 9.11
CA GLN A 36 0.74 9.81 9.82
C GLN A 36 -0.48 9.86 8.91
N ASP A 37 -0.28 10.20 7.63
CA ASP A 37 -1.39 10.25 6.68
C ASP A 37 -1.87 8.85 6.29
N VAL A 38 -1.00 7.85 6.34
CA VAL A 38 -1.40 6.46 6.12
C VAL A 38 -2.48 6.08 7.13
N LEU A 39 -2.23 6.38 8.39
CA LEU A 39 -3.16 6.05 9.47
C LEU A 39 -4.49 6.81 9.30
N GLU A 40 -4.40 8.09 8.99
CA GLU A 40 -5.58 8.94 8.78
C GLU A 40 -6.44 8.43 7.61
N LEU A 41 -5.80 8.13 6.48
CA LEU A 41 -6.52 7.61 5.31
C LEU A 41 -7.12 6.24 5.59
N ALA A 42 -6.41 5.39 6.32
CA ALA A 42 -6.94 4.07 6.67
C ALA A 42 -8.24 4.20 7.48
N ARG A 43 -8.30 5.18 8.38
CA ARG A 43 -9.53 5.44 9.14
C ARG A 43 -10.66 5.93 8.24
N GLN A 44 -10.33 6.79 7.28
CA GLN A 44 -11.33 7.38 6.40
C GLN A 44 -11.91 6.38 5.40
N VAL A 45 -11.05 5.59 4.76
CA VAL A 45 -11.50 4.77 3.63
C VAL A 45 -11.66 3.29 3.96
N ARG A 46 -11.19 2.85 5.12
CA ARG A 46 -11.27 1.42 5.52
C ARG A 46 -10.79 0.51 4.38
N PRO A 47 -9.50 0.58 4.01
CA PRO A 47 -9.01 -0.12 2.82
C PRO A 47 -8.97 -1.64 3.01
N GLU A 48 -8.95 -2.35 1.88
CA GLU A 48 -8.71 -3.79 1.87
C GLU A 48 -7.27 -4.13 2.20
N VAL A 49 -6.35 -3.20 1.92
CA VAL A 49 -4.93 -3.39 2.15
C VAL A 49 -4.24 -2.04 2.23
N VAL A 50 -3.18 -1.98 3.02
CA VAL A 50 -2.26 -0.84 3.08
C VAL A 50 -0.92 -1.31 2.53
N ILE A 51 -0.39 -0.59 1.54
CA ILE A 51 0.93 -0.88 0.96
C ILE A 51 1.78 0.35 1.22
N LEU A 52 2.91 0.19 1.91
CA LEU A 52 3.71 1.34 2.26
C LEU A 52 5.20 1.04 2.34
N GLU A 53 5.98 2.08 2.07
CA GLU A 53 7.44 2.05 2.25
C GLU A 53 7.76 2.09 3.75
N ALA A 54 8.59 1.16 4.20
CA ALA A 54 9.00 1.11 5.61
C ALA A 54 9.69 2.40 6.06
N GLU A 55 10.39 3.06 5.15
CA GLU A 55 11.10 4.30 5.43
C GLU A 55 10.33 5.56 5.02
N LEU A 56 9.03 5.44 4.87
CA LEU A 56 8.17 6.59 4.55
C LEU A 56 8.43 7.69 5.58
N PRO A 57 8.64 8.94 5.14
CA PRO A 57 8.97 10.04 6.05
C PRO A 57 7.76 10.54 6.84
N GLY A 58 8.00 11.55 7.67
CA GLY A 58 6.97 12.23 8.44
C GLY A 58 7.29 12.20 9.91
N GLU A 59 6.43 12.80 10.71
CA GLU A 59 6.51 12.72 12.16
C GLU A 59 6.37 11.27 12.60
N MET A 60 5.50 10.55 11.91
CA MET A 60 5.38 9.09 12.04
C MET A 60 6.01 8.49 10.79
N ARG A 61 7.05 7.68 10.98
CA ARG A 61 7.71 6.99 9.87
C ARG A 61 6.85 5.83 9.38
N GLY A 62 7.16 5.29 8.19
CA GLY A 62 6.40 4.17 7.65
C GLY A 62 6.31 2.98 8.59
N TRP A 63 7.46 2.56 9.16
CA TRP A 63 7.48 1.43 10.09
C TRP A 63 6.69 1.72 11.38
N GLU A 64 6.66 2.99 11.80
CA GLU A 64 5.83 3.39 12.95
C GLU A 64 4.35 3.35 12.61
N ALA A 65 4.00 3.71 11.37
CA ALA A 65 2.62 3.61 10.93
C ALA A 65 2.13 2.16 10.93
N VAL A 66 2.99 1.21 10.52
CA VAL A 66 2.65 -0.21 10.59
C VAL A 66 2.36 -0.62 12.02
N GLN A 67 3.21 -0.20 12.95
CA GLN A 67 3.00 -0.50 14.38
C GLN A 67 1.69 0.11 14.90
N ALA A 68 1.42 1.36 14.50
CA ALA A 68 0.21 2.04 14.93
C ALA A 68 -1.04 1.38 14.37
N LEU A 69 -1.01 0.93 13.11
CA LEU A 69 -2.14 0.18 12.53
C LEU A 69 -2.42 -1.08 13.33
N ARG A 70 -1.39 -1.82 13.68
CA ARG A 70 -1.55 -3.08 14.42
C ARG A 70 -2.04 -2.87 15.85
N ALA A 71 -1.69 -1.73 16.44
CA ALA A 71 -2.10 -1.41 17.80
C ALA A 71 -3.52 -0.82 17.87
N ASP A 72 -4.08 -0.42 16.76
CA ASP A 72 -5.40 0.20 16.72
C ASP A 72 -6.49 -0.87 16.63
N GLN A 73 -7.47 -0.82 17.54
CA GLN A 73 -8.53 -1.82 17.61
C GLN A 73 -9.36 -1.90 16.34
N ASP A 74 -9.54 -0.76 15.66
CA ASP A 74 -10.38 -0.70 14.46
C ASP A 74 -9.62 -1.04 13.19
N LEU A 75 -8.29 -0.87 13.20
CA LEU A 75 -7.47 -1.00 11.99
C LEU A 75 -6.56 -2.22 11.99
N CYS A 76 -6.46 -2.92 13.11
CA CYS A 76 -5.45 -3.98 13.29
C CYS A 76 -5.63 -5.18 12.36
N LYS A 77 -6.81 -5.35 11.79
CA LYS A 77 -7.09 -6.47 10.87
C LYS A 77 -6.84 -6.12 9.42
N ILE A 78 -6.55 -4.85 9.12
CA ILE A 78 -6.26 -4.45 7.75
C ILE A 78 -4.90 -5.04 7.35
N PRO A 79 -4.84 -5.83 6.28
CA PRO A 79 -3.57 -6.40 5.82
C PRO A 79 -2.59 -5.32 5.41
N VAL A 80 -1.31 -5.56 5.66
CA VAL A 80 -0.24 -4.62 5.32
C VAL A 80 0.78 -5.33 4.44
N ILE A 81 1.19 -4.66 3.37
CA ILE A 81 2.29 -5.08 2.51
C ILE A 81 3.34 -3.98 2.58
N VAL A 82 4.55 -4.35 2.95
CA VAL A 82 5.68 -3.41 2.97
C VAL A 82 6.36 -3.46 1.61
N CYS A 83 6.55 -2.29 1.00
CA CYS A 83 7.22 -2.14 -0.29
C CYS A 83 8.42 -1.23 -0.07
N SER A 84 9.63 -1.78 -0.13
CA SER A 84 10.80 -1.04 0.34
C SER A 84 12.06 -1.37 -0.45
N TRP A 85 13.05 -0.46 -0.36
CA TRP A 85 14.40 -0.71 -0.85
C TRP A 85 15.18 -1.63 0.09
N LEU A 86 14.76 -1.73 1.35
CA LEU A 86 15.40 -2.58 2.33
C LEU A 86 15.25 -4.05 1.95
N GLN A 87 16.24 -4.85 2.32
CA GLN A 87 16.08 -6.31 2.20
C GLN A 87 14.98 -6.75 3.14
N GLU A 88 14.28 -7.80 2.78
CA GLU A 88 13.14 -8.28 3.55
C GLU A 88 13.46 -8.47 5.03
N ALA A 89 14.61 -9.07 5.34
CA ALA A 89 15.02 -9.31 6.72
C ALA A 89 15.19 -8.00 7.51
N GLU A 90 15.73 -6.96 6.85
CA GLU A 90 15.88 -5.65 7.47
C GLU A 90 14.55 -4.97 7.70
N ALA A 91 13.65 -5.05 6.70
CA ALA A 91 12.31 -4.48 6.83
C ALA A 91 11.56 -5.13 7.98
N ARG A 92 11.68 -6.45 8.14
CA ARG A 92 11.01 -7.17 9.22
C ARG A 92 11.51 -6.77 10.60
N ARG A 93 12.79 -6.38 10.71
CA ARG A 93 13.33 -5.87 11.99
C ARG A 93 12.65 -4.58 12.39
N LEU A 94 12.29 -3.74 11.41
CA LEU A 94 11.63 -2.46 11.68
C LEU A 94 10.14 -2.60 11.93
N VAL A 95 9.46 -3.36 11.06
CA VAL A 95 7.99 -3.43 11.07
C VAL A 95 7.44 -4.62 11.82
N GLY A 96 8.30 -5.54 12.26
CA GLY A 96 7.87 -6.81 12.81
C GLY A 96 7.48 -7.77 11.68
N ASP A 97 6.82 -8.85 12.04
CA ASP A 97 6.39 -9.84 11.06
C ASP A 97 5.25 -9.29 10.21
N SER A 98 5.60 -8.84 9.02
CA SER A 98 4.61 -8.42 8.03
C SER A 98 4.35 -9.60 7.11
N PRO A 99 3.08 -9.94 6.83
CA PRO A 99 2.77 -11.06 5.95
C PRO A 99 3.13 -10.78 4.49
N GLY A 100 3.20 -9.50 4.06
CA GLY A 100 3.51 -9.16 2.68
C GLY A 100 4.75 -8.28 2.55
N TYR A 101 5.55 -8.56 1.52
CA TYR A 101 6.74 -7.77 1.24
C TYR A 101 6.97 -7.70 -0.26
N LEU A 102 7.30 -6.49 -0.74
CA LEU A 102 7.70 -6.24 -2.12
C LEU A 102 9.00 -5.45 -2.08
N GLN A 103 10.01 -5.94 -2.78
CA GLN A 103 11.32 -5.29 -2.79
C GLN A 103 11.49 -4.42 -4.02
N LYS A 104 11.82 -3.15 -3.80
CA LYS A 104 12.17 -2.24 -4.88
C LYS A 104 13.58 -2.54 -5.37
N PRO A 105 13.90 -2.32 -6.63
CA PRO A 105 13.01 -1.78 -7.66
C PRO A 105 12.27 -2.87 -8.45
N GLU A 106 12.43 -4.13 -8.10
CA GLU A 106 11.90 -5.27 -8.83
C GLU A 106 10.41 -5.45 -8.53
N LEU A 107 9.60 -4.54 -9.06
CA LEU A 107 8.16 -4.55 -8.84
C LEU A 107 7.45 -5.03 -10.10
N HIS A 108 6.94 -6.26 -10.05
CA HIS A 108 6.18 -6.85 -11.14
C HIS A 108 4.76 -7.12 -10.69
N TYR A 109 3.82 -7.04 -11.62
CA TYR A 109 2.40 -7.24 -11.29
C TYR A 109 2.16 -8.62 -10.67
N ASP A 110 2.82 -9.66 -11.18
CA ASP A 110 2.64 -11.02 -10.63
C ASP A 110 3.05 -11.08 -9.16
N ASP A 111 4.12 -10.39 -8.78
CA ASP A 111 4.56 -10.34 -7.39
C ASP A 111 3.56 -9.59 -6.54
N PHE A 112 2.98 -8.53 -7.09
CA PHE A 112 1.96 -7.74 -6.41
C PHE A 112 0.72 -8.60 -6.12
N VAL A 113 0.23 -9.32 -7.12
CA VAL A 113 -0.92 -10.21 -6.96
C VAL A 113 -0.62 -11.29 -5.93
N LYS A 114 0.58 -11.87 -5.99
CA LYS A 114 1.00 -12.88 -5.04
C LYS A 114 0.99 -12.34 -3.62
N ALA A 115 1.51 -11.12 -3.43
CA ALA A 115 1.52 -10.49 -2.11
C ALA A 115 0.11 -10.23 -1.61
N LEU A 116 -0.79 -9.75 -2.47
CA LEU A 116 -2.20 -9.56 -2.09
C LEU A 116 -2.81 -10.88 -1.60
N ARG A 117 -2.61 -11.95 -2.34
CA ARG A 117 -3.17 -13.24 -1.96
C ARG A 117 -2.57 -13.77 -0.67
N GLN A 118 -1.29 -13.56 -0.46
CA GLN A 118 -0.62 -13.99 0.77
C GLN A 118 -1.18 -13.30 2.01
N VAL A 119 -1.63 -12.06 1.88
CA VAL A 119 -2.22 -11.34 3.02
C VAL A 119 -3.74 -11.47 3.06
N GLY A 120 -4.30 -12.33 2.22
CA GLY A 120 -5.73 -12.63 2.25
C GLY A 120 -6.62 -11.66 1.49
N VAL A 121 -6.05 -10.85 0.62
CA VAL A 121 -6.82 -9.91 -0.18
C VAL A 121 -7.24 -10.56 -1.49
N LYS A 122 -8.53 -10.51 -1.77
CA LYS A 122 -9.07 -11.08 -3.00
C LYS A 122 -8.77 -10.18 -4.18
N VAL A 123 -8.21 -10.77 -5.24
CA VAL A 123 -7.93 -10.04 -6.48
C VAL A 123 -9.21 -10.03 -7.31
N GLY A 124 -9.68 -8.83 -7.62
CA GLY A 124 -10.89 -8.64 -8.39
C GLY A 124 -10.60 -8.30 -9.85
N HIS A 125 -11.65 -7.88 -10.54
CA HIS A 125 -11.53 -7.46 -11.92
C HIS A 125 -10.89 -6.07 -11.99
N ARG A 126 -10.15 -5.85 -13.07
CA ARG A 126 -9.58 -4.55 -13.37
C ARG A 126 -10.65 -3.47 -13.33
N LEU A 127 -10.33 -2.35 -12.69
CA LEU A 127 -11.21 -1.19 -12.68
C LEU A 127 -11.24 -0.57 -14.06
N VAL A 128 -12.44 -0.20 -14.52
CA VAL A 128 -12.61 0.49 -15.79
C VAL A 128 -12.31 1.96 -15.53
N SER A 129 -11.27 2.49 -16.19
CA SER A 129 -10.97 3.91 -16.09
C SER A 129 -11.94 4.68 -17.00
N HIS A 130 -12.29 5.89 -16.56
CA HIS A 130 -13.14 6.76 -17.36
C HIS A 130 -12.25 7.59 -18.26
N GLU A 131 -12.40 7.36 -19.59
CA GLU A 131 -11.86 8.26 -20.61
C GLU A 131 -10.63 9.06 -20.24
N GLY A 132 -9.49 8.48 -20.29
CA GLY A 132 -8.25 9.20 -20.10
C GLY A 132 -8.01 9.82 -18.74
N VAL A 133 -8.94 9.66 -17.81
CA VAL A 133 -8.76 10.20 -16.47
C VAL A 133 -7.52 9.65 -15.79
N GLY A 134 -7.19 8.42 -16.10
CA GLY A 134 -5.99 7.79 -15.54
C GLY A 134 -4.70 8.50 -15.94
N ASP A 135 -4.69 9.16 -17.08
CA ASP A 135 -3.48 9.85 -17.57
C ASP A 135 -3.19 11.13 -16.78
N ASP A 136 -4.20 11.71 -16.17
CA ASP A 136 -4.10 12.91 -15.37
C ASP A 136 -4.13 12.59 -13.88
N ASP A 137 -3.51 11.50 -13.54
CA ASP A 137 -3.54 10.97 -12.20
C ASP A 137 -2.96 11.94 -11.17
N PRO A 138 -3.72 12.30 -10.12
CA PRO A 138 -3.22 13.18 -9.06
C PRO A 138 -2.08 12.57 -8.24
N LEU A 139 -1.78 11.29 -8.44
CA LEU A 139 -0.63 10.68 -7.80
C LEU A 139 0.70 11.18 -8.36
N ASP A 140 0.66 11.86 -9.47
CA ASP A 140 1.88 12.41 -10.08
C ASP A 140 2.50 13.51 -9.23
#